data_b50843bd2e4160378a5116c41005b652
#
_entry.id   b50843bd2e4160378a5116c41005b652
#
_cell.length_a   1.000
_cell.length_b   1.000
_cell.length_c   1.000
_cell.angle_alpha   90.00
_cell.angle_beta   90.00
_cell.angle_gamma   90.00
#
_symmetry.space_group_name_H-M   'P 1'
#
loop_
_entity.id
_entity.type
_entity.pdbx_description
1 polymer ?
#
loop_
_entity_poly.entity_id
_entity_poly.type
_entity_poly.pdbx_seq_one_letter_code
_entity_poly.pdbx_strand_id
1 'polypeptide(L)'
;MGLRLDQPAPGVTLSEVLKKLDTPVSDAMSDRAVLIGGPVERERGFVLHTDDWTNGDVTLSFGDGLALTGTRDALTDMSDAEDGPAQSILLLGYAGWGEGQLEEELGENVWLTADADPALIFDADYTTKWARALAGLGVDAARLSAQSGRA
;
A
#
# COMPACT_ATOMS: atom_id res chain seq x y z
N MET A 1 12.78 0.49 -0.78
CA MET A 1 11.53 1.13 -0.33
C MET A 1 10.43 0.07 -0.27
N GLY A 2 9.58 0.12 0.75
CA GLY A 2 8.43 -0.77 0.93
C GLY A 2 7.21 -0.02 1.45
N LEU A 3 6.04 -0.64 1.32
CA LEU A 3 4.76 -0.06 1.75
C LEU A 3 4.04 -1.02 2.68
N ARG A 4 3.59 -0.53 3.81
CA ARG A 4 2.78 -1.28 4.75
C ARG A 4 1.31 -1.21 4.35
N LEU A 5 0.63 -2.36 4.28
CA LEU A 5 -0.72 -2.48 3.73
C LEU A 5 -1.80 -2.88 4.75
N ASP A 6 -1.47 -2.92 6.03
CA ASP A 6 -2.35 -3.44 7.08
C ASP A 6 -2.72 -2.39 8.15
N GLN A 7 -2.31 -1.13 7.99
CA GLN A 7 -2.54 -0.09 9.01
C GLN A 7 -3.32 1.10 8.45
N PRO A 8 -4.62 1.20 8.71
CA PRO A 8 -5.38 2.42 8.43
C PRO A 8 -4.87 3.60 9.25
N ALA A 9 -4.82 4.79 8.63
CA ALA A 9 -4.47 6.04 9.29
C ALA A 9 -5.65 6.48 10.19
N PRO A 10 -5.46 6.61 11.51
CA PRO A 10 -6.55 6.97 12.41
C PRO A 10 -7.12 8.34 12.08
N GLY A 11 -8.44 8.41 11.88
CA GLY A 11 -9.15 9.68 11.66
C GLY A 11 -8.82 10.37 10.33
N VAL A 12 -8.23 9.66 9.36
CA VAL A 12 -7.94 10.17 8.02
C VAL A 12 -8.69 9.34 6.98
N THR A 13 -9.54 10.00 6.20
CA THR A 13 -10.26 9.40 5.08
C THR A 13 -9.71 9.93 3.75
N LEU A 14 -9.93 9.19 2.68
CA LEU A 14 -9.53 9.62 1.34
C LEU A 14 -10.22 10.94 0.98
N SER A 15 -11.49 11.12 1.32
CA SER A 15 -12.23 12.36 1.05
C SER A 15 -11.63 13.59 1.74
N GLU A 16 -11.10 13.44 2.96
CA GLU A 16 -10.42 14.54 3.67
C GLU A 16 -9.09 14.92 3.01
N VAL A 17 -8.34 13.93 2.53
CA VAL A 17 -7.09 14.17 1.79
C VAL A 17 -7.39 14.88 0.47
N LEU A 18 -8.35 14.39 -0.32
CA LEU A 18 -8.75 14.99 -1.60
C LEU A 18 -9.25 16.43 -1.43
N LYS A 19 -10.07 16.70 -0.39
CA LYS A 19 -10.52 18.06 -0.07
C LYS A 19 -9.36 19.01 0.24
N LYS A 20 -8.36 18.57 1.00
CA LYS A 20 -7.16 19.37 1.29
C LYS A 20 -6.32 19.66 0.05
N LEU A 21 -6.44 18.83 -0.97
CA LEU A 21 -5.76 18.97 -2.25
C LEU A 21 -6.61 19.68 -3.32
N ASP A 22 -7.79 20.20 -2.95
CA ASP A 22 -8.76 20.80 -3.88
C ASP A 22 -9.12 19.87 -5.05
N THR A 23 -9.17 18.56 -4.79
CA THR A 23 -9.49 17.52 -5.76
C THR A 23 -10.94 17.10 -5.59
N PRO A 24 -11.72 16.95 -6.69
CA PRO A 24 -13.10 16.47 -6.62
C PRO A 24 -13.19 15.10 -5.92
N VAL A 25 -14.21 14.92 -5.11
CA VAL A 25 -14.47 13.66 -4.40
C VAL A 25 -15.76 13.06 -4.95
N SER A 26 -15.67 11.83 -5.49
CA SER A 26 -16.87 11.07 -5.82
C SER A 26 -17.43 10.37 -4.58
N ASP A 27 -18.74 10.16 -4.54
CA ASP A 27 -19.42 9.49 -3.40
C ASP A 27 -18.88 8.07 -3.18
N ALA A 28 -18.46 7.39 -4.25
CA ALA A 28 -17.87 6.03 -4.20
C ALA A 28 -16.52 5.97 -3.46
N MET A 29 -15.86 7.10 -3.25
CA MET A 29 -14.53 7.18 -2.63
C MET A 29 -14.54 7.78 -1.23
N SER A 30 -15.68 8.34 -0.77
CA SER A 30 -15.75 9.12 0.46
C SER A 30 -15.31 8.35 1.70
N ASP A 31 -15.58 7.05 1.75
CA ASP A 31 -15.33 6.20 2.93
C ASP A 31 -14.08 5.32 2.81
N ARG A 32 -13.29 5.47 1.73
CA ARG A 32 -12.07 4.67 1.58
C ARG A 32 -11.03 5.06 2.63
N ALA A 33 -10.44 4.05 3.26
CA ALA A 33 -9.36 4.24 4.22
C ALA A 33 -8.08 4.70 3.50
N VAL A 34 -7.33 5.57 4.17
CA VAL A 34 -5.95 5.90 3.84
C VAL A 34 -5.05 5.06 4.74
N LEU A 35 -4.00 4.44 4.19
CA LEU A 35 -3.09 3.61 4.97
C LEU A 35 -1.82 4.37 5.36
N ILE A 36 -1.22 3.97 6.48
CA ILE A 36 0.13 4.38 6.85
C ILE A 36 1.11 3.42 6.18
N GLY A 37 1.72 3.86 5.08
CA GLY A 37 2.68 3.08 4.29
C GLY A 37 4.02 2.84 4.98
N GLY A 38 4.40 3.71 5.92
CA GLY A 38 5.62 3.57 6.70
C GLY A 38 6.01 4.82 7.49
N PRO A 39 7.15 4.78 8.21
CA PRO A 39 7.58 5.88 9.08
C PRO A 39 8.26 7.05 8.35
N VAL A 40 8.74 6.83 7.12
CA VAL A 40 9.52 7.82 6.37
C VAL A 40 8.59 8.70 5.54
N GLU A 41 8.83 10.00 5.51
CA GLU A 41 8.06 10.99 4.73
C GLU A 41 6.53 10.84 4.89
N ARG A 42 6.02 10.84 6.10
CA ARG A 42 4.62 10.54 6.44
C ARG A 42 3.59 11.47 5.80
N GLU A 43 4.00 12.60 5.27
CA GLU A 43 3.15 13.56 4.54
C GLU A 43 3.14 13.30 3.02
N ARG A 44 4.01 12.43 2.54
CA ARG A 44 4.07 12.05 1.13
C ARG A 44 3.09 10.94 0.82
N GLY A 45 2.22 11.19 -0.17
CA GLY A 45 1.25 10.24 -0.65
C GLY A 45 1.78 9.36 -1.78
N PHE A 46 1.38 8.08 -1.75
CA PHE A 46 1.61 7.11 -2.82
C PHE A 46 0.30 6.40 -3.13
N VAL A 47 0.01 6.20 -4.40
CA VAL A 47 -1.12 5.39 -4.85
C VAL A 47 -0.57 4.05 -5.33
N LEU A 48 -0.88 2.98 -4.59
CA LEU A 48 -0.71 1.61 -5.06
C LEU A 48 -1.97 1.24 -5.84
N HIS A 49 -1.82 0.73 -7.05
CA HIS A 49 -2.95 0.46 -7.92
C HIS A 49 -2.69 -0.73 -8.87
N THR A 50 -3.74 -1.20 -9.53
CA THR A 50 -3.64 -2.16 -10.63
C THR A 50 -2.94 -1.53 -11.83
N ASP A 51 -2.17 -2.31 -12.59
CA ASP A 51 -1.34 -1.83 -13.70
C ASP A 51 -2.11 -1.61 -15.02
N ASP A 52 -3.45 -1.65 -14.96
CA ASP A 52 -4.37 -1.29 -16.03
C ASP A 52 -4.43 0.24 -16.30
N TRP A 53 -3.79 1.03 -15.46
CA TRP A 53 -3.66 2.48 -15.56
C TRP A 53 -2.21 2.94 -15.39
N THR A 54 -1.84 4.02 -16.07
CA THR A 54 -0.49 4.60 -15.98
C THR A 54 -0.50 6.12 -16.17
N ASN A 55 0.38 6.80 -15.49
CA ASN A 55 0.69 8.22 -15.71
C ASN A 55 2.15 8.35 -16.23
N GLY A 56 2.44 7.62 -17.31
CA GLY A 56 3.73 7.69 -17.98
C GLY A 56 4.92 7.38 -17.06
N ASP A 57 5.97 8.19 -17.17
CA ASP A 57 7.27 7.98 -16.50
C ASP A 57 7.22 8.08 -14.96
N VAL A 58 6.11 8.57 -14.38
CA VAL A 58 5.94 8.70 -12.92
C VAL A 58 5.26 7.50 -12.28
N THR A 59 4.86 6.52 -13.09
CA THR A 59 4.32 5.24 -12.64
C THR A 59 5.40 4.17 -12.65
N LEU A 60 5.61 3.53 -11.51
CA LEU A 60 6.50 2.39 -11.37
C LEU A 60 5.67 1.11 -11.39
N SER A 61 5.78 0.32 -12.46
CA SER A 61 5.19 -1.03 -12.53
C SER A 61 6.18 -2.06 -11.96
N PHE A 62 5.67 -2.98 -11.13
CA PHE A 62 6.52 -4.06 -10.55
C PHE A 62 6.26 -5.43 -11.18
N GLY A 63 5.31 -5.55 -12.10
CA GLY A 63 4.73 -6.83 -12.53
C GLY A 63 3.59 -7.29 -11.60
N ASP A 64 3.13 -8.51 -11.81
CA ASP A 64 2.02 -9.14 -11.06
C ASP A 64 0.72 -8.31 -11.01
N GLY A 65 0.51 -7.44 -12.02
CA GLY A 65 -0.67 -6.59 -12.12
C GLY A 65 -0.67 -5.39 -11.17
N LEU A 66 0.50 -4.97 -10.66
CA LEU A 66 0.66 -3.92 -9.66
C LEU A 66 1.54 -2.77 -10.14
N ALA A 67 1.15 -1.56 -9.79
CA ALA A 67 1.92 -0.36 -10.04
C ALA A 67 1.81 0.65 -8.88
N LEU A 68 2.75 1.58 -8.82
CA LEU A 68 2.83 2.65 -7.82
C LEU A 68 3.02 3.99 -8.52
N THR A 69 2.22 4.97 -8.15
CA THR A 69 2.35 6.34 -8.62
C THR A 69 2.40 7.31 -7.44
N GLY A 70 3.36 8.23 -7.45
CA GLY A 70 3.61 9.18 -6.36
C GLY A 70 3.21 10.62 -6.67
N THR A 71 2.27 10.85 -7.59
CA THR A 71 1.85 12.19 -8.02
C THR A 71 0.45 12.55 -7.57
N ARG A 72 0.17 13.86 -7.50
CA ARG A 72 -1.17 14.39 -7.21
C ARG A 72 -2.18 14.00 -8.29
N ASP A 73 -1.75 13.92 -9.56
CA ASP A 73 -2.61 13.58 -10.68
C ASP A 73 -3.20 12.17 -10.52
N ALA A 74 -2.42 11.22 -9.98
CA ALA A 74 -2.91 9.89 -9.66
C ALA A 74 -4.11 9.88 -8.70
N LEU A 75 -4.16 10.83 -7.77
CA LEU A 75 -5.29 10.97 -6.84
C LEU A 75 -6.55 11.50 -7.55
N THR A 76 -6.38 12.36 -8.54
CA THR A 76 -7.47 12.88 -9.36
C THR A 76 -8.06 11.77 -10.22
N ASP A 77 -7.21 11.06 -10.94
CA ASP A 77 -7.62 9.98 -11.86
C ASP A 77 -8.16 8.76 -11.09
N MET A 78 -7.60 8.47 -9.91
CA MET A 78 -8.10 7.46 -9.00
C MET A 78 -9.55 7.73 -8.55
N SER A 79 -10.00 8.99 -8.57
CA SER A 79 -11.38 9.38 -8.25
C SER A 79 -12.34 9.21 -9.43
N ASP A 80 -11.83 9.01 -10.63
CA ASP A 80 -12.61 8.76 -11.83
C ASP A 80 -12.82 7.26 -12.04
N ALA A 81 -14.08 6.84 -12.05
CA ALA A 81 -14.43 5.43 -12.22
C ALA A 81 -14.27 4.92 -13.66
N GLU A 82 -14.17 5.83 -14.65
CA GLU A 82 -14.05 5.48 -16.05
C GLU A 82 -12.60 5.51 -16.55
N ASP A 83 -11.80 6.45 -16.04
CA ASP A 83 -10.43 6.70 -16.51
C ASP A 83 -9.34 6.27 -15.49
N GLY A 84 -9.72 5.87 -14.27
CA GLY A 84 -8.79 5.45 -13.21
C GLY A 84 -8.50 3.95 -13.20
N PRO A 85 -7.57 3.51 -12.32
CA PRO A 85 -7.26 2.10 -12.14
C PRO A 85 -8.44 1.33 -11.54
N ALA A 86 -8.60 0.05 -11.89
CA ALA A 86 -9.67 -0.79 -11.39
C ALA A 86 -9.66 -0.92 -9.86
N GLN A 87 -8.47 -0.97 -9.25
CA GLN A 87 -8.29 -0.98 -7.81
C GLN A 87 -7.14 -0.06 -7.40
N SER A 88 -7.28 0.61 -6.26
CA SER A 88 -6.28 1.55 -5.77
C SER A 88 -6.37 1.75 -4.27
N ILE A 89 -5.22 2.06 -3.65
CA ILE A 89 -5.08 2.40 -2.23
C ILE A 89 -4.16 3.61 -2.10
N LEU A 90 -4.58 4.61 -1.32
CA LEU A 90 -3.71 5.72 -0.92
C LEU A 90 -2.94 5.35 0.34
N LEU A 91 -1.62 5.50 0.28
CA LEU A 91 -0.72 5.30 1.40
C LEU A 91 0.04 6.59 1.72
N LEU A 92 0.26 6.84 2.99
CA LEU A 92 1.07 7.96 3.50
C LEU A 92 2.38 7.44 4.06
N GLY A 93 3.49 7.96 3.54
CA GLY A 93 4.83 7.52 3.90
C GLY A 93 5.21 6.15 3.37
N TYR A 94 6.41 5.72 3.69
CA TYR A 94 6.98 4.45 3.26
C TYR A 94 7.98 3.91 4.29
N ALA A 95 8.36 2.63 4.16
CA ALA A 95 9.48 2.02 4.84
C ALA A 95 10.73 2.08 3.94
N GLY A 96 11.89 2.32 4.54
CA GLY A 96 13.16 2.39 3.83
C GLY A 96 14.19 1.45 4.43
N TRP A 97 15.03 0.88 3.59
CA TRP A 97 16.22 0.12 3.98
C TRP A 97 17.46 0.79 3.39
N GLY A 98 18.55 0.76 4.12
CA GLY A 98 19.87 1.08 3.58
C GLY A 98 20.31 0.06 2.52
N GLU A 99 21.38 0.39 1.81
CA GLU A 99 21.97 -0.52 0.80
C GLU A 99 22.37 -1.85 1.44
N GLY A 100 21.84 -2.96 0.91
CA GLY A 100 22.08 -4.33 1.40
C GLY A 100 21.33 -4.73 2.66
N GLN A 101 20.69 -3.79 3.38
CA GLN A 101 20.01 -4.08 4.66
C GLN A 101 18.84 -5.06 4.48
N LEU A 102 18.01 -4.88 3.47
CA LEU A 102 16.86 -5.76 3.24
C LEU A 102 17.30 -7.19 2.89
N GLU A 103 18.34 -7.31 2.08
CA GLU A 103 18.93 -8.59 1.69
C GLU A 103 19.54 -9.32 2.88
N GLU A 104 20.20 -8.60 3.78
CA GLU A 104 20.75 -9.13 5.03
C GLU A 104 19.62 -9.61 5.96
N GLU A 105 18.58 -8.80 6.18
CA GLU A 105 17.42 -9.17 7.00
C GLU A 105 16.65 -10.37 6.43
N LEU A 106 16.54 -10.47 5.09
CA LEU A 106 15.98 -11.66 4.42
C LEU A 106 16.83 -12.90 4.66
N GLY A 107 18.16 -12.78 4.56
CA GLY A 107 19.11 -13.85 4.85
C GLY A 107 19.05 -14.34 6.29
N GLU A 108 18.74 -13.46 7.24
CA GLU A 108 18.56 -13.76 8.66
C GLU A 108 17.14 -14.27 9.02
N ASN A 109 16.26 -14.44 8.02
CA ASN A 109 14.85 -14.83 8.19
C ASN A 109 14.03 -13.86 9.08
N VAL A 110 14.39 -12.59 9.07
CA VAL A 110 13.63 -11.53 9.75
C VAL A 110 12.29 -11.28 9.03
N TRP A 111 12.27 -11.49 7.71
CA TRP A 111 11.10 -11.35 6.85
C TRP A 111 10.68 -12.68 6.23
N LEU A 112 9.38 -12.89 6.12
CA LEU A 112 8.80 -13.94 5.29
C LEU A 112 8.36 -13.32 3.96
N THR A 113 8.63 -14.01 2.86
CA THR A 113 8.21 -13.58 1.52
C THR A 113 7.05 -14.43 1.03
N ALA A 114 6.13 -13.80 0.30
CA ALA A 114 5.02 -14.45 -0.36
C ALA A 114 4.84 -13.86 -1.77
N ASP A 115 4.22 -14.62 -2.65
CA ASP A 115 3.81 -14.11 -3.96
C ASP A 115 2.77 -12.99 -3.77
N ALA A 116 2.79 -11.99 -4.63
CA ALA A 116 1.82 -10.91 -4.62
C ALA A 116 0.44 -11.44 -5.00
N ASP A 117 -0.55 -11.21 -4.13
CA ASP A 117 -1.96 -11.51 -4.38
C ASP A 117 -2.77 -10.21 -4.40
N PRO A 118 -3.17 -9.71 -5.58
CA PRO A 118 -3.97 -8.49 -5.69
C PRO A 118 -5.28 -8.56 -4.87
N ALA A 119 -5.91 -9.73 -4.78
CA ALA A 119 -7.13 -9.91 -3.99
C ALA A 119 -6.89 -9.66 -2.50
N LEU A 120 -5.73 -10.07 -1.97
CA LEU A 120 -5.33 -9.79 -0.59
C LEU A 120 -4.85 -8.35 -0.42
N ILE A 121 -4.08 -7.84 -1.37
CA ILE A 121 -3.48 -6.48 -1.32
C ILE A 121 -4.57 -5.41 -1.25
N PHE A 122 -5.59 -5.48 -2.12
CA PHE A 122 -6.65 -4.49 -2.22
C PHE A 122 -7.85 -4.74 -1.32
N ASP A 123 -7.89 -5.85 -0.56
CA ASP A 123 -8.95 -6.15 0.39
C ASP A 123 -9.04 -5.08 1.50
N ALA A 124 -10.26 -4.67 1.84
CA ALA A 124 -10.52 -3.63 2.83
C ALA A 124 -10.47 -4.13 4.29
N ASP A 125 -10.37 -5.43 4.53
CA ASP A 125 -10.14 -5.97 5.87
C ASP A 125 -8.65 -5.93 6.22
N TYR A 126 -8.19 -4.75 6.61
CA TYR A 126 -6.80 -4.49 6.96
C TYR A 126 -6.37 -5.22 8.21
N THR A 127 -7.27 -5.46 9.15
CA THR A 127 -6.95 -6.03 10.48
C THR A 127 -6.55 -7.50 10.41
N THR A 128 -7.08 -8.24 9.45
CA THR A 128 -6.76 -9.65 9.25
C THR A 128 -5.75 -9.91 8.14
N LYS A 129 -5.37 -8.88 7.38
CA LYS A 129 -4.51 -9.00 6.19
C LYS A 129 -3.20 -9.72 6.46
N TRP A 130 -2.49 -9.34 7.53
CA TRP A 130 -1.24 -9.98 7.93
C TRP A 130 -1.42 -11.47 8.27
N ALA A 131 -2.44 -11.82 9.06
CA ALA A 131 -2.72 -13.21 9.41
C ALA A 131 -3.10 -14.05 8.18
N ARG A 132 -3.85 -13.48 7.24
CA ARG A 132 -4.22 -14.12 5.97
C ARG A 132 -3.01 -14.34 5.07
N ALA A 133 -2.08 -13.40 4.99
CA ALA A 133 -0.82 -13.56 4.27
C ALA A 133 0.00 -14.72 4.84
N LEU A 134 0.13 -14.82 6.17
CA LEU A 134 0.80 -15.93 6.85
C LEU A 134 0.11 -17.27 6.61
N ALA A 135 -1.22 -17.31 6.67
CA ALA A 135 -1.98 -18.52 6.40
C ALA A 135 -1.75 -19.04 4.97
N GLY A 136 -1.62 -18.12 3.98
CA GLY A 136 -1.24 -18.46 2.61
C GLY A 136 0.13 -19.14 2.49
N LEU A 137 1.05 -18.86 3.42
CA LEU A 137 2.36 -19.52 3.53
C LEU A 137 2.32 -20.81 4.37
N GLY A 138 1.15 -21.20 4.90
CA GLY A 138 1.03 -22.34 5.83
C GLY A 138 1.62 -22.05 7.22
N VAL A 139 1.81 -20.78 7.59
CA VAL A 139 2.39 -20.36 8.87
C VAL A 139 1.28 -19.94 9.82
N ASP A 140 1.31 -20.49 11.03
CA ASP A 140 0.42 -20.10 12.13
C ASP A 140 1.02 -18.88 12.85
N ALA A 141 0.29 -17.76 12.84
CA ALA A 141 0.69 -16.51 13.50
C ALA A 141 1.00 -16.70 15.00
N ALA A 142 0.33 -17.62 15.68
CA ALA A 142 0.54 -17.92 17.10
C ALA A 142 1.89 -18.59 17.38
N ARG A 143 2.57 -19.09 16.36
CA ARG A 143 3.89 -19.76 16.47
C ARG A 143 5.06 -18.82 16.15
N LEU A 144 4.79 -17.62 15.69
CA LEU A 144 5.86 -16.65 15.42
C LEU A 144 6.37 -16.02 16.71
N SER A 145 7.70 -15.88 16.82
CA SER A 145 8.29 -15.14 17.93
C SER A 145 7.96 -13.65 17.81
N ALA A 146 7.88 -12.94 18.96
CA ALA A 146 7.59 -11.51 18.99
C ALA A 146 8.74 -10.61 18.50
N GLN A 147 9.81 -11.16 17.93
CA GLN A 147 10.89 -10.39 17.32
C GLN A 147 10.49 -9.99 15.91
N SER A 148 10.14 -8.73 15.73
CA SER A 148 9.87 -8.11 14.43
C SER A 148 11.14 -7.48 13.86
N GLY A 149 11.27 -7.48 12.52
CA GLY A 149 12.30 -6.72 11.83
C GLY A 149 12.18 -5.22 12.07
N ARG A 150 13.27 -4.50 11.88
CA ARG A 150 13.34 -3.04 12.00
C ARG A 150 13.44 -2.44 10.61
N ALA A 151 12.35 -1.84 10.15
CA ALA A 151 12.34 -1.02 8.92
C ALA A 151 12.23 0.45 9.27
#